data_e1237c3c7e041d2f715b701fc516e1c5
#
_entry.id   e1237c3c7e041d2f715b701fc516e1c5
#
_cell.length_a   1.000
_cell.length_b   1.000
_cell.length_c   1.000
_cell.angle_alpha   90.00
_cell.angle_beta   90.00
_cell.angle_gamma   90.00
#
_symmetry.space_group_name_H-M   'P 1'
#
loop_
_entity.id
_entity.type
_entity.pdbx_description
1 polymer ?
#
loop_
_entity_poly.entity_id
_entity_poly.type
_entity_poly.pdbx_seq_one_letter_code
_entity_poly.pdbx_strand_id
1 'polypeptide(L)'
;MQLPNPVKSPSFFQRIQWVTDPVGYMEKAAQQYPDIFTAGVVGSRRPMVFVQHPQAIQEVLTNDRKKFAALGGENSILLPLVGNNSLFLLEGERHRRQRQLLMPPFHGERMRAYGELIRHLTEKVWSQLPQKQPFFARTVMQEIS
;
A
#
# COMPACT_ATOMS: atom_id res chain seq x y z
N MET A 1 9.89 20.89 15.98
CA MET A 1 9.91 20.68 14.51
C MET A 1 8.54 21.06 13.98
N GLN A 2 8.47 22.01 13.06
CA GLN A 2 7.20 22.46 12.49
C GLN A 2 6.81 21.53 11.33
N LEU A 3 5.59 20.99 11.40
CA LEU A 3 5.08 20.11 10.34
C LEU A 3 4.66 20.92 9.10
N PRO A 4 4.88 20.42 7.88
CA PRO A 4 4.55 21.14 6.66
C PRO A 4 3.02 21.24 6.46
N ASN A 5 2.57 22.44 6.08
CA ASN A 5 1.19 22.69 5.59
C ASN A 5 0.09 21.94 6.36
N PRO A 6 -0.12 22.19 7.66
CA PRO A 6 -1.19 21.51 8.39
C PRO A 6 -2.55 21.90 7.80
N VAL A 7 -3.39 20.91 7.56
CA VAL A 7 -4.77 21.14 7.14
C VAL A 7 -5.50 21.94 8.22
N LYS A 8 -6.09 23.08 7.85
CA LYS A 8 -6.62 24.08 8.80
C LYS A 8 -7.90 23.64 9.53
N SER A 9 -8.62 22.64 9.01
CA SER A 9 -9.82 22.14 9.68
C SER A 9 -9.48 21.45 11.02
N PRO A 10 -10.36 21.53 12.05
CA PRO A 10 -10.15 20.84 13.30
C PRO A 10 -9.98 19.33 13.10
N SER A 11 -9.08 18.72 13.89
CA SER A 11 -8.70 17.30 13.73
C SER A 11 -9.88 16.33 13.84
N PHE A 12 -10.91 16.67 14.58
CA PHE A 12 -12.15 15.89 14.66
C PHE A 12 -12.87 15.79 13.32
N PHE A 13 -13.05 16.92 12.63
CA PHE A 13 -13.66 16.95 11.29
C PHE A 13 -12.79 16.23 10.25
N GLN A 14 -11.48 16.37 10.32
CA GLN A 14 -10.56 15.62 9.45
C GLN A 14 -10.76 14.11 9.59
N ARG A 15 -10.90 13.61 10.83
CA ARG A 15 -11.12 12.18 11.09
C ARG A 15 -12.45 11.68 10.57
N ILE A 16 -13.51 12.46 10.72
CA ILE A 16 -14.84 12.11 10.18
C ILE A 16 -14.75 12.02 8.65
N GLN A 17 -14.22 13.05 7.99
CA GLN A 17 -14.05 13.07 6.54
C GLN A 17 -13.18 11.91 6.04
N TRP A 18 -12.10 11.59 6.75
CA TRP A 18 -11.25 10.45 6.45
C TRP A 18 -11.99 9.11 6.48
N VAL A 19 -12.95 8.93 7.38
CA VAL A 19 -13.75 7.70 7.49
C VAL A 19 -14.87 7.65 6.45
N THR A 20 -15.54 8.78 6.20
CA THR A 20 -16.74 8.83 5.34
C THR A 20 -16.40 8.99 3.87
N ASP A 21 -15.35 9.75 3.54
CA ASP A 21 -14.89 10.02 2.17
C ASP A 21 -13.38 10.28 2.14
N PRO A 22 -12.55 9.23 2.28
CA PRO A 22 -11.10 9.39 2.31
C PRO A 22 -10.52 9.95 1.01
N VAL A 23 -11.06 9.55 -0.14
CA VAL A 23 -10.58 10.00 -1.45
C VAL A 23 -10.89 11.49 -1.64
N GLY A 24 -12.13 11.91 -1.46
CA GLY A 24 -12.52 13.31 -1.58
C GLY A 24 -11.81 14.21 -0.56
N TYR A 25 -11.52 13.70 0.66
CA TYR A 25 -10.70 14.41 1.62
C TYR A 25 -9.28 14.66 1.11
N MET A 26 -8.64 13.62 0.58
CA MET A 26 -7.28 13.71 0.04
C MET A 26 -7.21 14.61 -1.19
N GLU A 27 -8.18 14.51 -2.11
CA GLU A 27 -8.26 15.35 -3.30
C GLU A 27 -8.40 16.85 -2.94
N LYS A 28 -9.28 17.18 -2.01
CA LYS A 28 -9.44 18.56 -1.53
C LYS A 28 -8.17 19.11 -0.87
N ALA A 29 -7.51 18.29 -0.05
CA ALA A 29 -6.26 18.67 0.58
C ALA A 29 -5.14 18.84 -0.47
N ALA A 30 -5.09 17.98 -1.48
CA ALA A 30 -4.15 18.04 -2.60
C ALA A 30 -4.33 19.32 -3.45
N GLN A 31 -5.57 19.72 -3.72
CA GLN A 31 -5.85 20.97 -4.44
C GLN A 31 -5.38 22.21 -3.66
N GLN A 32 -5.50 22.17 -2.34
CA GLN A 32 -5.05 23.26 -1.47
C GLN A 32 -3.53 23.28 -1.25
N TYR A 33 -2.91 22.10 -1.18
CA TYR A 33 -1.49 21.89 -0.90
C TYR A 33 -0.90 20.86 -1.88
N PRO A 34 -0.53 21.29 -3.11
CA PRO A 34 -0.24 20.37 -4.22
C PRO A 34 0.99 19.48 -4.02
N ASP A 35 1.95 19.84 -3.15
CA ASP A 35 3.19 19.09 -2.99
C ASP A 35 3.22 18.21 -1.74
N ILE A 36 2.82 18.80 -0.59
CA ILE A 36 2.94 18.17 0.71
C ILE A 36 1.96 18.80 1.71
N PHE A 37 1.30 17.99 2.52
CA PHE A 37 0.46 18.48 3.62
C PHE A 37 0.48 17.53 4.81
N THR A 38 0.04 18.06 5.96
CA THR A 38 -0.08 17.30 7.21
C THR A 38 -1.53 17.22 7.64
N ALA A 39 -1.99 16.04 7.99
CA ALA A 39 -3.35 15.79 8.43
C ALA A 39 -3.42 14.81 9.60
N GLY A 40 -4.45 14.99 10.44
CA GLY A 40 -4.80 14.08 11.51
C GLY A 40 -5.82 13.05 11.03
N VAL A 41 -5.37 11.84 10.72
CA VAL A 41 -6.23 10.76 10.20
C VAL A 41 -6.49 9.68 11.23
N VAL A 42 -7.54 8.89 11.00
CA VAL A 42 -7.87 7.74 11.87
C VAL A 42 -6.84 6.63 11.67
N GLY A 43 -6.46 5.97 12.77
CA GLY A 43 -5.48 4.87 12.75
C GLY A 43 -4.06 5.30 13.06
N SER A 44 -3.74 6.60 13.02
CA SER A 44 -2.45 7.12 13.49
C SER A 44 -2.59 7.93 14.78
N ARG A 45 -1.67 7.70 15.72
CA ARG A 45 -1.57 8.50 16.95
C ARG A 45 -0.92 9.86 16.72
N ARG A 46 -0.21 10.01 15.61
CA ARG A 46 0.51 11.22 15.22
C ARG A 46 -0.07 11.78 13.92
N PRO A 47 0.04 13.09 13.69
CA PRO A 47 -0.29 13.65 12.39
C PRO A 47 0.54 12.98 11.29
N MET A 48 -0.11 12.64 10.18
CA MET A 48 0.54 12.06 9.02
C MET A 48 0.89 13.13 8.01
N VAL A 49 2.05 13.00 7.40
CA VAL A 49 2.51 13.86 6.30
C VAL A 49 2.23 13.13 4.99
N PHE A 50 1.42 13.73 4.15
CA PHE A 50 1.10 13.25 2.82
C PHE A 50 1.98 13.97 1.79
N VAL A 51 2.64 13.19 0.96
CA VAL A 51 3.57 13.67 -0.06
C VAL A 51 3.04 13.26 -1.42
N GLN A 52 2.88 14.20 -2.34
CA GLN A 52 2.39 13.92 -3.69
C GLN A 52 3.30 14.46 -4.79
N HIS A 53 4.29 15.29 -4.47
CA HIS A 53 5.28 15.73 -5.44
C HIS A 53 6.11 14.53 -5.96
N PRO A 54 6.18 14.26 -7.27
CA PRO A 54 6.81 13.04 -7.81
C PRO A 54 8.28 12.85 -7.38
N GLN A 55 9.08 13.92 -7.34
CA GLN A 55 10.47 13.85 -6.92
C GLN A 55 10.60 13.51 -5.43
N ALA A 56 9.72 14.04 -4.59
CA ALA A 56 9.73 13.75 -3.16
C ALA A 56 9.30 12.28 -2.90
N ILE A 57 8.30 11.79 -3.63
CA ILE A 57 7.90 10.37 -3.60
C ILE A 57 9.09 9.49 -4.03
N GLN A 58 9.76 9.84 -5.12
CA GLN A 58 10.94 9.12 -5.57
C GLN A 58 12.04 9.12 -4.49
N GLU A 59 12.30 10.26 -3.85
CA GLU A 59 13.29 10.36 -2.78
C GLU A 59 12.94 9.46 -1.59
N VAL A 60 11.67 9.44 -1.16
CA VAL A 60 11.22 8.56 -0.07
C VAL A 60 11.43 7.09 -0.44
N LEU A 61 11.03 6.68 -1.65
CA LEU A 61 11.10 5.28 -2.09
C LEU A 61 12.52 4.77 -2.36
N THR A 62 13.45 5.68 -2.75
CA THR A 62 14.83 5.29 -3.08
C THR A 62 15.80 5.43 -1.91
N ASN A 63 15.45 6.20 -0.87
CA ASN A 63 16.30 6.45 0.29
C ASN A 63 15.82 5.80 1.60
N ASP A 64 15.04 4.72 1.48
CA ASP A 64 14.54 3.91 2.59
C ASP A 64 15.63 3.37 3.51
N ARG A 65 16.89 3.32 3.04
CA ARG A 65 18.05 2.81 3.78
C ARG A 65 18.87 3.87 4.49
N LYS A 66 18.77 5.13 4.07
CA LYS A 66 19.65 6.23 4.54
C LYS A 66 18.91 7.28 5.31
N LYS A 67 17.78 7.75 4.79
CA LYS A 67 17.05 8.90 5.33
C LYS A 67 15.71 8.51 5.95
N PHE A 68 15.08 7.45 5.47
CA PHE A 68 13.77 7.01 5.90
C PHE A 68 13.84 5.61 6.48
N ALA A 69 12.98 5.33 7.46
CA ALA A 69 12.84 4.02 8.06
C ALA A 69 11.42 3.50 7.88
N ALA A 70 11.29 2.21 7.57
CA ALA A 70 9.99 1.55 7.65
C ALA A 70 9.58 1.46 9.12
N LEU A 71 8.42 2.01 9.45
CA LEU A 71 7.83 2.01 10.79
C LEU A 71 6.74 0.95 10.87
N GLY A 72 7.13 -0.31 11.07
CA GLY A 72 6.20 -1.43 11.17
C GLY A 72 5.19 -1.30 12.31
N GLY A 73 5.56 -0.61 13.39
CA GLY A 73 4.68 -0.35 14.53
C GLY A 73 3.43 0.46 14.19
N GLU A 74 3.49 1.35 13.20
CA GLU A 74 2.31 2.09 12.72
C GLU A 74 1.30 1.16 12.01
N ASN A 75 1.74 0.01 11.53
CA ASN A 75 0.91 -1.01 10.88
C ASN A 75 0.36 -2.05 11.87
N SER A 76 0.44 -1.81 13.17
CA SER A 76 0.03 -2.77 14.24
C SER A 76 -1.43 -3.22 14.13
N ILE A 77 -2.29 -2.45 13.47
CA ILE A 77 -3.67 -2.83 13.15
C ILE A 77 -3.75 -4.10 12.29
N LEU A 78 -2.71 -4.39 11.51
CA LEU A 78 -2.64 -5.59 10.67
C LEU A 78 -2.14 -6.83 11.43
N LEU A 79 -1.66 -6.68 12.67
CA LEU A 79 -1.09 -7.76 13.46
C LEU A 79 -1.96 -9.03 13.53
N PRO A 80 -3.29 -8.94 13.76
CA PRO A 80 -4.14 -10.13 13.82
C PRO A 80 -4.24 -10.89 12.49
N LEU A 81 -4.01 -10.21 11.37
CA LEU A 81 -4.13 -10.78 10.02
C LEU A 81 -2.82 -11.41 9.54
N VAL A 82 -1.69 -10.74 9.79
CA VAL A 82 -0.41 -11.07 9.15
C VAL A 82 0.64 -11.63 10.11
N GLY A 83 0.41 -11.54 11.42
CA GLY A 83 1.34 -12.02 12.46
C GLY A 83 2.61 -11.17 12.62
N ASN A 84 3.33 -11.41 13.73
CA ASN A 84 4.48 -10.58 14.16
C ASN A 84 5.70 -10.62 13.22
N ASN A 85 5.80 -11.62 12.36
CA ASN A 85 6.96 -11.80 11.47
C ASN A 85 6.71 -11.29 10.04
N SER A 86 5.57 -10.68 9.82
CA SER A 86 5.24 -10.10 8.51
C SER A 86 6.13 -8.89 8.19
N LEU A 87 6.55 -8.78 6.95
CA LEU A 87 7.30 -7.63 6.45
C LEU A 87 6.62 -6.28 6.75
N PHE A 88 5.29 -6.25 6.81
CA PHE A 88 4.52 -5.05 7.14
C PHE A 88 4.71 -4.55 8.58
N LEU A 89 5.13 -5.44 9.49
CA LEU A 89 5.28 -5.13 10.92
C LEU A 89 6.74 -5.09 11.38
N LEU A 90 7.67 -5.50 10.52
CA LEU A 90 9.09 -5.47 10.83
C LEU A 90 9.66 -4.07 10.64
N GLU A 91 10.67 -3.75 11.44
CA GLU A 91 11.36 -2.45 11.43
C GLU A 91 12.88 -2.63 11.30
N GLY A 92 13.54 -1.56 10.89
CA GLY A 92 15.00 -1.44 10.87
C GLY A 92 15.70 -2.60 10.13
N GLU A 93 16.71 -3.20 10.76
CA GLU A 93 17.52 -4.26 10.17
C GLU A 93 16.74 -5.56 9.90
N ARG A 94 15.75 -5.88 10.76
CA ARG A 94 14.90 -7.07 10.54
C ARG A 94 14.06 -6.92 9.28
N HIS A 95 13.44 -5.75 9.08
CA HIS A 95 12.70 -5.43 7.85
C HIS A 95 13.61 -5.51 6.63
N ARG A 96 14.79 -4.89 6.70
CA ARG A 96 15.77 -4.88 5.60
C ARG A 96 16.20 -6.28 5.20
N ARG A 97 16.60 -7.10 6.17
CA ARG A 97 17.02 -8.49 5.94
C ARG A 97 15.90 -9.32 5.30
N GLN A 98 14.69 -9.22 5.85
CA GLN A 98 13.55 -9.98 5.34
C GLN A 98 13.17 -9.53 3.91
N ARG A 99 13.19 -8.23 3.66
CA ARG A 99 12.94 -7.69 2.31
C ARG A 99 13.98 -8.18 1.31
N GLN A 100 15.27 -8.19 1.67
CA GLN A 100 16.32 -8.71 0.79
C GLN A 100 16.12 -10.19 0.42
N LEU A 101 15.65 -11.00 1.36
CA LEU A 101 15.36 -12.41 1.11
C LEU A 101 14.14 -12.61 0.19
N LEU A 102 13.14 -11.74 0.30
CA LEU A 102 11.91 -11.84 -0.47
C LEU A 102 11.98 -11.19 -1.85
N MET A 103 12.89 -10.25 -2.07
CA MET A 103 12.96 -9.46 -3.31
C MET A 103 13.34 -10.27 -4.58
N PRO A 104 14.25 -11.26 -4.56
CA PRO A 104 14.71 -11.92 -5.78
C PRO A 104 13.61 -12.52 -6.67
N PRO A 105 12.53 -13.12 -6.13
CA PRO A 105 11.43 -13.61 -6.95
C PRO A 105 10.66 -12.53 -7.73
N PHE A 106 10.76 -11.27 -7.34
CA PHE A 106 9.98 -10.17 -7.91
C PHE A 106 10.74 -9.32 -8.93
N HIS A 107 11.87 -9.79 -9.43
CA HIS A 107 12.69 -9.04 -10.39
C HIS A 107 12.94 -9.76 -11.70
N GLY A 108 13.08 -8.94 -12.78
CA GLY A 108 13.62 -9.34 -14.07
C GLY A 108 12.87 -10.47 -14.76
N GLU A 109 13.60 -11.47 -15.22
CA GLU A 109 13.07 -12.61 -15.98
C GLU A 109 12.02 -13.43 -15.22
N ARG A 110 12.09 -13.47 -13.88
CA ARG A 110 11.10 -14.19 -13.07
C ARG A 110 9.71 -13.55 -13.17
N MET A 111 9.64 -12.23 -13.22
CA MET A 111 8.35 -11.53 -13.40
C MET A 111 7.74 -11.82 -14.76
N ARG A 112 8.54 -11.93 -15.80
CA ARG A 112 8.08 -12.36 -17.13
C ARG A 112 7.56 -13.80 -17.11
N ALA A 113 8.32 -14.71 -16.48
CA ALA A 113 7.90 -16.11 -16.33
C ALA A 113 6.58 -16.25 -15.56
N TYR A 114 6.37 -15.45 -14.51
CA TYR A 114 5.09 -15.39 -13.79
C TYR A 114 3.96 -14.87 -14.68
N GLY A 115 4.21 -13.85 -15.50
CA GLY A 115 3.23 -13.35 -16.45
C GLY A 115 2.78 -14.43 -17.43
N GLU A 116 3.72 -15.19 -18.00
CA GLU A 116 3.42 -16.31 -18.90
C GLU A 116 2.66 -17.45 -18.18
N LEU A 117 3.07 -17.78 -16.96
CA LEU A 117 2.40 -18.79 -16.14
C LEU A 117 0.94 -18.38 -15.85
N ILE A 118 0.71 -17.16 -15.39
CA ILE A 118 -0.62 -16.63 -15.11
C ILE A 118 -1.48 -16.64 -16.37
N ARG A 119 -0.93 -16.22 -17.51
CA ARG A 119 -1.62 -16.26 -18.80
C ARG A 119 -2.03 -17.69 -19.14
N HIS A 120 -1.11 -18.64 -19.07
CA HIS A 120 -1.39 -20.05 -19.38
C HIS A 120 -2.46 -20.67 -18.45
N LEU A 121 -2.35 -20.41 -17.13
CA LEU A 121 -3.35 -20.86 -16.16
C LEU A 121 -4.72 -20.24 -16.45
N THR A 122 -4.76 -18.94 -16.76
CA THR A 122 -6.01 -18.25 -17.11
C THR A 122 -6.65 -18.86 -18.36
N GLU A 123 -5.90 -19.08 -19.42
CA GLU A 123 -6.37 -19.69 -20.65
C GLU A 123 -6.92 -21.11 -20.40
N LYS A 124 -6.18 -21.92 -19.62
CA LYS A 124 -6.59 -23.27 -19.23
C LYS A 124 -7.90 -23.27 -18.46
N VAL A 125 -8.00 -22.47 -17.39
CA VAL A 125 -9.21 -22.41 -16.55
C VAL A 125 -10.37 -21.84 -17.36
N TRP A 126 -10.14 -20.79 -18.16
CA TRP A 126 -11.17 -20.17 -18.99
C TRP A 126 -11.73 -21.11 -20.03
N SER A 127 -10.91 -21.95 -20.67
CA SER A 127 -11.35 -22.93 -21.66
C SER A 127 -12.26 -24.03 -21.09
N GLN A 128 -12.23 -24.24 -19.78
CA GLN A 128 -13.04 -25.24 -19.07
C GLN A 128 -14.36 -24.67 -18.53
N LEU A 129 -14.57 -23.35 -18.63
CA LEU A 129 -15.80 -22.75 -18.14
C LEU A 129 -17.00 -23.12 -18.99
N PRO A 130 -18.17 -23.37 -18.38
CA PRO A 130 -19.39 -23.66 -19.09
C PRO A 130 -19.82 -22.44 -19.91
N GLN A 131 -20.03 -22.65 -21.21
CA GLN A 131 -20.52 -21.59 -22.08
C GLN A 131 -22.03 -21.38 -21.86
N LYS A 132 -22.45 -20.10 -21.80
CA LYS A 132 -23.86 -19.69 -21.67
C LYS A 132 -24.53 -20.15 -20.36
N GLN A 133 -23.76 -20.51 -19.35
CA GLN A 133 -24.26 -20.85 -18.03
C GLN A 133 -23.58 -19.99 -16.96
N PRO A 134 -24.28 -19.66 -15.86
CA PRO A 134 -23.66 -18.95 -14.75
C PRO A 134 -22.59 -19.81 -14.06
N PHE A 135 -21.50 -19.20 -13.62
CA PHE A 135 -20.45 -19.84 -12.85
C PHE A 135 -20.07 -18.99 -11.63
N PHE A 136 -19.47 -19.62 -10.63
CA PHE A 136 -18.98 -18.93 -9.44
C PHE A 136 -17.60 -18.29 -9.71
N ALA A 137 -17.57 -17.00 -9.99
CA ALA A 137 -16.36 -16.27 -10.32
C ALA A 137 -15.26 -16.41 -9.25
N ARG A 138 -15.63 -16.45 -7.95
CA ARG A 138 -14.66 -16.64 -6.86
C ARG A 138 -13.86 -17.93 -7.00
N THR A 139 -14.53 -19.05 -7.27
CA THR A 139 -13.87 -20.36 -7.45
C THR A 139 -12.91 -20.32 -8.63
N VAL A 140 -13.35 -19.78 -9.76
CA VAL A 140 -12.53 -19.64 -10.97
C VAL A 140 -11.29 -18.78 -10.72
N MET A 141 -11.45 -17.65 -10.04
CA MET A 141 -10.32 -16.77 -9.72
C MET A 141 -9.32 -17.40 -8.74
N GLN A 142 -9.80 -18.25 -7.82
CA GLN A 142 -8.93 -19.00 -6.90
C GLN A 142 -8.08 -20.08 -7.60
N GLU A 143 -8.55 -20.62 -8.72
CA GLU A 143 -7.77 -21.58 -9.51
C GLU A 143 -6.65 -20.91 -10.33
N ILE A 144 -6.81 -19.63 -10.64
CA ILE A 144 -5.83 -18.85 -11.41
C ILE A 144 -4.76 -18.24 -10.46
N SER A 145 -5.11 -17.91 -9.23
CA SER A 145 -4.22 -17.24 -8.25
C SER A 145 -3.50 -18.23 -7.35
#